data_c5f6ecdc7da8460b95f9dc773e845cc8
#
_entry.id   c5f6ecdc7da8460b95f9dc773e845cc8
#
_cell.length_a   1.000
_cell.length_b   1.000
_cell.length_c   1.000
_cell.angle_alpha   90.00
_cell.angle_beta   90.00
_cell.angle_gamma   90.00
#
_symmetry.space_group_name_H-M   'P 1'
#
loop_
_entity.id
_entity.type
_entity.pdbx_description
1 polymer ?
#
loop_
_entity_poly.entity_id
_entity_poly.type
_entity_poly.pdbx_seq_one_letter_code
_entity_poly.pdbx_strand_id
1 'polypeptide(L)'
;MIENFGLQSAGSAGTEIHLMTVDDFAIWQAKASDAHQGWISAQNFHAKPGKSIYFATTDGRIDFAIGIFGNHAVWDGAALAASLPKGHWQFTAASDDLDDGSLESLALGWGLGQYQFHSYRSAPAPAVSYLTLPDGIHADRLIGQIGGIYLCRDLINQPPNHMTPAALQ
;
A
#
# COMPACT_ATOMS: atom_id res chain seq x y z
N MET A 1 0.26 -17.88 -1.13
CA MET A 1 1.44 -17.42 -0.38
C MET A 1 1.81 -15.96 -0.66
N ILE A 2 1.39 -15.40 -1.80
CA ILE A 2 1.44 -13.95 -2.09
C ILE A 2 0.66 -13.12 -1.04
N GLU A 3 -0.41 -13.67 -0.49
CA GLU A 3 -1.26 -13.07 0.54
C GLU A 3 -0.52 -12.79 1.86
N ASN A 4 0.54 -13.54 2.18
CA ASN A 4 1.37 -13.29 3.36
C ASN A 4 2.07 -11.93 3.34
N PHE A 5 2.15 -11.30 2.16
CA PHE A 5 2.75 -9.99 1.96
C PHE A 5 1.70 -8.88 1.73
N GLY A 6 0.41 -9.17 1.96
CA GLY A 6 -0.67 -8.23 1.67
C GLY A 6 -0.86 -7.96 0.18
N LEU A 7 -0.56 -8.95 -0.66
CA LEU A 7 -0.77 -8.89 -2.11
C LEU A 7 -1.77 -9.96 -2.54
N GLN A 8 -2.46 -9.73 -3.64
CA GLN A 8 -3.37 -10.69 -4.26
C GLN A 8 -3.13 -10.75 -5.76
N SER A 9 -3.49 -11.87 -6.36
CA SER A 9 -3.38 -12.06 -7.81
C SER A 9 -4.28 -11.09 -8.56
N ALA A 10 -3.90 -10.74 -9.78
CA ALA A 10 -4.71 -9.96 -10.70
C ALA A 10 -6.11 -10.58 -10.87
N GLY A 11 -7.12 -9.73 -11.03
CA GLY A 11 -8.52 -10.14 -11.17
C GLY A 11 -9.30 -10.30 -9.85
N SER A 12 -8.67 -10.15 -8.69
CA SER A 12 -9.40 -10.05 -7.42
C SER A 12 -10.04 -8.67 -7.30
N ALA A 13 -11.31 -8.60 -6.92
CA ALA A 13 -11.99 -7.32 -6.72
C ALA A 13 -11.44 -6.58 -5.49
N GLY A 14 -11.17 -5.30 -5.64
CA GLY A 14 -10.72 -4.41 -4.56
C GLY A 14 -11.34 -3.02 -4.71
N THR A 15 -11.35 -2.26 -3.63
CA THR A 15 -11.70 -0.83 -3.67
C THR A 15 -10.59 -0.07 -4.40
N GLU A 16 -10.95 0.82 -5.30
CA GLU A 16 -10.00 1.56 -6.13
C GLU A 16 -9.22 2.58 -5.35
N ILE A 17 -7.91 2.62 -5.60
CA ILE A 17 -7.03 3.73 -5.21
C ILE A 17 -6.61 4.44 -6.49
N HIS A 18 -7.15 5.63 -6.72
CA HIS A 18 -6.75 6.49 -7.83
C HIS A 18 -5.39 7.11 -7.51
N LEU A 19 -4.35 6.65 -8.19
CA LEU A 19 -3.00 7.15 -8.02
C LEU A 19 -2.80 8.43 -8.81
N MET A 20 -2.39 9.48 -8.12
CA MET A 20 -2.23 10.83 -8.69
C MET A 20 -0.91 11.46 -8.19
N THR A 21 -0.34 12.34 -9.01
CA THR A 21 0.67 13.29 -8.52
C THR A 21 0.01 14.42 -7.72
N VAL A 22 0.80 15.27 -7.07
CA VAL A 22 0.29 16.45 -6.36
C VAL A 22 -0.42 17.40 -7.34
N ASP A 23 0.12 17.55 -8.54
CA ASP A 23 -0.42 18.45 -9.56
C ASP A 23 -1.74 17.90 -10.14
N ASP A 24 -1.81 16.60 -10.42
CA ASP A 24 -3.05 15.95 -10.87
C ASP A 24 -4.15 16.03 -9.81
N PHE A 25 -3.78 15.88 -8.55
CA PHE A 25 -4.74 16.03 -7.45
C PHE A 25 -5.32 17.46 -7.40
N ALA A 26 -4.49 18.49 -7.61
CA ALA A 26 -4.96 19.87 -7.65
C ALA A 26 -5.96 20.11 -8.79
N ILE A 27 -5.68 19.53 -9.97
CA ILE A 27 -6.58 19.57 -11.13
C ILE A 27 -7.89 18.83 -10.85
N TRP A 28 -7.81 17.62 -10.26
CA TRP A 28 -8.96 16.82 -9.88
C TRP A 28 -9.80 17.55 -8.82
N GLN A 29 -9.17 18.09 -7.77
CA GLN A 29 -9.84 18.81 -6.68
C GLN A 29 -10.62 20.03 -7.19
N ALA A 30 -10.09 20.76 -8.15
CA ALA A 30 -10.76 21.90 -8.74
C ALA A 30 -12.07 21.54 -9.47
N LYS A 31 -12.20 20.28 -9.91
CA LYS A 31 -13.38 19.75 -10.61
C LYS A 31 -14.26 18.85 -9.72
N ALA A 32 -13.81 18.58 -8.50
CA ALA A 32 -14.51 17.70 -7.56
C ALA A 32 -15.83 18.34 -7.11
N SER A 33 -16.80 17.48 -6.77
CA SER A 33 -18.09 17.94 -6.23
C SER A 33 -17.93 18.69 -4.91
N ASP A 34 -18.91 19.54 -4.57
CA ASP A 34 -18.92 20.27 -3.30
C ASP A 34 -18.81 19.31 -2.09
N ALA A 35 -19.42 18.12 -2.19
CA ALA A 35 -19.33 17.08 -1.16
C ALA A 35 -17.89 16.58 -0.98
N HIS A 36 -17.16 16.30 -2.07
CA HIS A 36 -15.76 15.87 -2.01
C HIS A 36 -14.86 17.00 -1.50
N GLN A 37 -15.07 18.25 -1.95
CA GLN A 37 -14.31 19.41 -1.47
C GLN A 37 -14.53 19.64 0.02
N GLY A 38 -15.79 19.54 0.47
CA GLY A 38 -16.16 19.62 1.88
C GLY A 38 -15.47 18.53 2.72
N TRP A 39 -15.42 17.29 2.21
CA TRP A 39 -14.74 16.17 2.88
C TRP A 39 -13.24 16.39 2.98
N ILE A 40 -12.58 16.82 1.90
CA ILE A 40 -11.16 17.16 1.88
C ILE A 40 -10.83 18.22 2.94
N SER A 41 -11.66 19.26 3.01
CA SER A 41 -11.52 20.35 3.98
C SER A 41 -11.72 19.86 5.41
N ALA A 42 -12.75 19.04 5.64
CA ALA A 42 -13.05 18.48 6.97
C ALA A 42 -11.93 17.57 7.49
N GLN A 43 -11.26 16.83 6.60
CA GLN A 43 -10.10 15.99 6.93
C GLN A 43 -8.80 16.80 7.02
N ASN A 44 -8.82 18.10 6.72
CA ASN A 44 -7.62 18.93 6.60
C ASN A 44 -6.55 18.25 5.72
N PHE A 45 -7.00 17.63 4.62
CA PHE A 45 -6.11 16.88 3.76
C PHE A 45 -5.26 17.79 2.89
N HIS A 46 -3.97 17.55 2.89
CA HIS A 46 -3.00 18.24 2.04
C HIS A 46 -2.26 17.18 1.21
N ALA A 47 -2.36 17.30 -0.11
CA ALA A 47 -1.70 16.39 -1.03
C ALA A 47 -0.18 16.48 -0.88
N LYS A 48 0.42 15.34 -0.50
CA LYS A 48 1.87 15.13 -0.45
C LYS A 48 2.15 13.67 -0.78
N PRO A 49 3.29 13.33 -1.42
CA PRO A 49 3.67 11.96 -1.67
C PRO A 49 3.54 11.07 -0.42
N GLY A 50 2.99 9.88 -0.59
CA GLY A 50 2.69 8.93 0.49
C GLY A 50 1.43 9.24 1.31
N LYS A 51 0.68 10.28 1.00
CA LYS A 51 -0.60 10.58 1.65
C LYS A 51 -1.78 10.01 0.86
N SER A 52 -2.82 9.63 1.58
CA SER A 52 -4.07 9.18 0.98
C SER A 52 -5.28 9.80 1.67
N ILE A 53 -6.36 9.89 0.93
CA ILE A 53 -7.69 10.23 1.43
C ILE A 53 -8.68 9.23 0.81
N TYR A 54 -9.65 8.77 1.59
CA TYR A 54 -10.71 7.91 1.08
C TYR A 54 -12.07 8.61 1.20
N PHE A 55 -12.96 8.24 0.31
CA PHE A 55 -14.31 8.76 0.24
C PHE A 55 -15.28 7.62 0.55
N ALA A 56 -16.28 7.92 1.36
CA ALA A 56 -17.29 6.95 1.75
C ALA A 56 -18.63 7.27 1.08
N THR A 57 -19.36 6.23 0.76
CA THR A 57 -20.76 6.32 0.33
C THR A 57 -21.67 6.65 1.52
N THR A 58 -22.90 7.02 1.26
CA THR A 58 -23.88 7.36 2.30
C THR A 58 -24.25 6.19 3.21
N ASP A 59 -24.03 4.96 2.80
CA ASP A 59 -24.21 3.74 3.59
C ASP A 59 -22.96 3.34 4.41
N GLY A 60 -21.91 4.19 4.38
CA GLY A 60 -20.71 4.02 5.19
C GLY A 60 -19.66 3.09 4.60
N ARG A 61 -19.84 2.60 3.37
CA ARG A 61 -18.79 1.85 2.66
C ARG A 61 -17.79 2.80 2.03
N ILE A 62 -16.57 2.34 1.86
CA ILE A 62 -15.57 3.10 1.10
C ILE A 62 -15.89 2.95 -0.39
N ASP A 63 -16.06 4.07 -1.06
CA ASP A 63 -16.31 4.15 -2.50
C ASP A 63 -14.99 4.01 -3.25
N PHE A 64 -14.08 4.94 -3.01
CA PHE A 64 -12.72 4.92 -3.56
C PHE A 64 -11.75 5.66 -2.63
N ALA A 65 -10.46 5.56 -2.92
CA ALA A 65 -9.43 6.37 -2.31
C ALA A 65 -8.61 7.10 -3.37
N ILE A 66 -7.95 8.17 -2.96
CA ILE A 66 -6.90 8.83 -3.73
C ILE A 66 -5.59 8.63 -2.99
N GLY A 67 -4.58 8.14 -3.69
CA GLY A 67 -3.22 7.99 -3.20
C GLY A 67 -2.28 8.94 -3.95
N ILE A 68 -1.52 9.74 -3.21
CA ILE A 68 -0.56 10.66 -3.81
C ILE A 68 0.80 9.98 -3.88
N PHE A 69 1.37 9.90 -5.07
CA PHE A 69 2.71 9.38 -5.29
C PHE A 69 3.66 10.46 -5.80
N GLY A 70 4.95 10.19 -5.71
CA GLY A 70 6.02 11.07 -6.16
C GLY A 70 7.25 10.28 -6.57
N ASN A 71 8.43 10.87 -6.43
CA ASN A 71 9.69 10.28 -6.89
C ASN A 71 10.20 9.10 -6.05
N HIS A 72 9.54 8.76 -4.95
CA HIS A 72 9.93 7.71 -4.02
C HIS A 72 8.84 6.62 -3.91
N ALA A 73 8.42 6.08 -5.04
CA ALA A 73 7.28 5.18 -5.17
C ALA A 73 7.24 4.02 -4.15
N VAL A 74 8.40 3.42 -3.80
CA VAL A 74 8.46 2.37 -2.77
C VAL A 74 8.01 2.90 -1.40
N TRP A 75 8.49 4.07 -0.99
CA TRP A 75 8.10 4.68 0.30
C TRP A 75 6.66 5.15 0.29
N ASP A 76 6.21 5.70 -0.85
CA ASP A 76 4.84 6.13 -1.03
C ASP A 76 3.87 4.94 -0.94
N GLY A 77 4.19 3.81 -1.60
CA GLY A 77 3.41 2.57 -1.50
C GLY A 77 3.31 2.03 -0.07
N ALA A 78 4.41 2.04 0.68
CA ALA A 78 4.40 1.64 2.09
C ALA A 78 3.55 2.57 2.96
N ALA A 79 3.60 3.88 2.71
CA ALA A 79 2.80 4.87 3.43
C ALA A 79 1.30 4.75 3.10
N LEU A 80 0.93 4.47 1.85
CA LEU A 80 -0.46 4.18 1.45
C LEU A 80 -1.00 2.96 2.18
N ALA A 81 -0.24 1.86 2.24
CA ALA A 81 -0.62 0.64 2.96
C ALA A 81 -0.86 0.87 4.46
N ALA A 82 -0.14 1.82 5.05
CA ALA A 82 -0.24 2.17 6.46
C ALA A 82 -1.39 3.15 6.76
N SER A 83 -1.72 4.04 5.82
CA SER A 83 -2.68 5.14 6.02
C SER A 83 -4.12 4.78 5.68
N LEU A 84 -4.33 3.82 4.78
CA LEU A 84 -5.67 3.39 4.38
C LEU A 84 -6.28 2.40 5.40
N PRO A 85 -7.60 2.38 5.53
CA PRO A 85 -8.31 1.37 6.30
C PRO A 85 -7.98 -0.05 5.85
N LYS A 86 -8.04 -1.02 6.75
CA LYS A 86 -7.79 -2.42 6.40
C LYS A 86 -8.86 -2.94 5.46
N GLY A 87 -8.43 -3.58 4.37
CA GLY A 87 -9.34 -4.05 3.33
C GLY A 87 -8.61 -4.53 2.07
N HIS A 88 -9.39 -4.70 1.03
CA HIS A 88 -8.93 -5.11 -0.29
C HIS A 88 -8.92 -3.90 -1.22
N TRP A 89 -7.76 -3.64 -1.79
CA TRP A 89 -7.49 -2.46 -2.60
C TRP A 89 -6.97 -2.85 -3.98
N GLN A 90 -7.15 -1.98 -4.95
CA GLN A 90 -6.55 -2.08 -6.28
C GLN A 90 -6.06 -0.72 -6.74
N PHE A 91 -4.92 -0.68 -7.40
CA PHE A 91 -4.42 0.56 -8.00
C PHE A 91 -5.12 0.84 -9.32
N THR A 92 -5.54 2.10 -9.48
CA THR A 92 -6.07 2.65 -10.72
C THR A 92 -5.20 3.85 -11.11
N ALA A 93 -4.58 3.79 -12.29
CA ALA A 93 -3.81 4.90 -12.80
C ALA A 93 -4.74 6.09 -13.11
N ALA A 94 -4.48 7.22 -12.48
CA ALA A 94 -5.20 8.47 -12.71
C ALA A 94 -4.23 9.62 -13.07
N SER A 95 -3.00 9.27 -13.45
CA SER A 95 -1.94 10.15 -13.89
C SER A 95 -1.22 9.54 -15.08
N ASP A 96 -0.91 10.36 -16.07
CA ASP A 96 -0.10 9.97 -17.23
C ASP A 96 1.40 9.75 -16.85
N ASP A 97 1.82 10.25 -15.70
CA ASP A 97 3.18 10.08 -15.16
C ASP A 97 3.40 8.70 -14.51
N LEU A 98 2.37 7.87 -14.40
CA LEU A 98 2.44 6.56 -13.76
C LEU A 98 2.79 5.47 -14.77
N ASP A 99 4.06 5.12 -14.84
CA ASP A 99 4.54 4.00 -15.63
C ASP A 99 4.51 2.66 -14.88
N ASP A 100 4.72 1.56 -15.61
CA ASP A 100 4.71 0.20 -15.04
C ASP A 100 5.79 0.03 -13.95
N GLY A 101 6.94 0.68 -14.07
CA GLY A 101 8.02 0.64 -13.09
C GLY A 101 7.64 1.32 -11.79
N SER A 102 6.93 2.43 -11.88
CA SER A 102 6.37 3.14 -10.72
C SER A 102 5.28 2.33 -10.05
N LEU A 103 4.38 1.69 -10.81
CA LEU A 103 3.36 0.78 -10.28
C LEU A 103 3.98 -0.42 -9.56
N GLU A 104 4.99 -1.06 -10.14
CA GLU A 104 5.72 -2.18 -9.51
C GLU A 104 6.39 -1.72 -8.20
N SER A 105 7.00 -0.53 -8.21
CA SER A 105 7.64 0.06 -7.03
C SER A 105 6.65 0.40 -5.92
N LEU A 106 5.46 0.94 -6.26
CA LEU A 106 4.38 1.17 -5.31
C LEU A 106 3.86 -0.14 -4.72
N ALA A 107 3.68 -1.19 -5.54
CA ALA A 107 3.25 -2.50 -5.07
C ALA A 107 4.31 -3.18 -4.18
N LEU A 108 5.60 -3.04 -4.51
CA LEU A 108 6.71 -3.46 -3.65
C LEU A 108 6.63 -2.75 -2.29
N GLY A 109 6.48 -1.43 -2.31
CA GLY A 109 6.32 -0.62 -1.11
C GLY A 109 5.13 -1.04 -0.27
N TRP A 110 3.98 -1.29 -0.90
CA TRP A 110 2.79 -1.79 -0.21
C TRP A 110 3.08 -3.06 0.57
N GLY A 111 3.69 -4.08 -0.09
CA GLY A 111 4.08 -5.32 0.57
C GLY A 111 5.07 -5.08 1.71
N LEU A 112 6.10 -4.26 1.50
CA LEU A 112 7.08 -3.93 2.55
C LEU A 112 6.46 -3.21 3.75
N GLY A 113 5.41 -2.42 3.54
CA GLY A 113 4.65 -1.73 4.58
C GLY A 113 3.78 -2.65 5.44
N GLN A 114 3.49 -3.87 4.99
CA GLN A 114 2.75 -4.87 5.76
C GLN A 114 3.62 -5.65 6.75
N TYR A 115 4.96 -5.47 6.70
CA TYR A 115 5.87 -6.20 7.57
C TYR A 115 5.59 -5.97 9.05
N GLN A 116 5.49 -7.07 9.78
CA GLN A 116 5.32 -7.06 11.23
C GLN A 116 6.09 -8.22 11.86
N PHE A 117 6.92 -7.92 12.85
CA PHE A 117 7.63 -8.94 13.61
C PHE A 117 6.79 -9.40 14.79
N HIS A 118 6.30 -10.64 14.74
CA HIS A 118 5.37 -11.20 15.72
C HIS A 118 5.94 -12.35 16.56
N SER A 119 7.16 -12.82 16.27
CA SER A 119 7.72 -14.06 16.84
C SER A 119 7.71 -14.13 18.38
N TYR A 120 7.61 -13.00 19.07
CA TYR A 120 7.61 -12.95 20.55
C TYR A 120 6.38 -12.26 21.14
N ARG A 121 5.32 -12.08 20.33
CA ARG A 121 4.07 -11.47 20.80
C ARG A 121 3.00 -12.53 20.99
N SER A 122 2.32 -12.50 22.15
CA SER A 122 1.16 -13.37 22.42
C SER A 122 -0.14 -12.87 21.76
N ALA A 123 -0.14 -11.62 21.28
CA ALA A 123 -1.30 -11.05 20.61
C ALA A 123 -1.42 -11.63 19.17
N PRO A 124 -2.64 -11.82 18.64
CA PRO A 124 -2.82 -12.22 17.26
C PRO A 124 -2.19 -11.20 16.31
N ALA A 125 -1.72 -11.68 15.16
CA ALA A 125 -1.20 -10.81 14.12
C ALA A 125 -2.28 -9.79 13.73
N PRO A 126 -1.94 -8.49 13.61
CA PRO A 126 -2.91 -7.50 13.17
C PRO A 126 -3.36 -7.78 11.73
N ALA A 127 -4.58 -7.33 11.42
CA ALA A 127 -5.12 -7.43 10.09
C ALA A 127 -4.20 -6.72 9.07
N VAL A 128 -3.98 -7.35 7.93
CA VAL A 128 -3.25 -6.79 6.80
C VAL A 128 -4.23 -6.18 5.79
N SER A 129 -3.74 -5.20 5.01
CA SER A 129 -4.46 -4.73 3.82
C SER A 129 -3.95 -5.47 2.61
N TYR A 130 -4.84 -5.84 1.72
CA TYR A 130 -4.50 -6.57 0.50
C TYR A 130 -4.53 -5.64 -0.70
N LEU A 131 -3.51 -5.71 -1.53
CA LEU A 131 -3.44 -5.03 -2.81
C LEU A 131 -3.57 -6.05 -3.93
N THR A 132 -4.57 -5.90 -4.78
CA THR A 132 -4.65 -6.62 -6.05
C THR A 132 -3.60 -6.08 -6.99
N LEU A 133 -2.72 -6.95 -7.46
CA LEU A 133 -1.66 -6.55 -8.38
C LEU A 133 -2.25 -6.14 -9.73
N PRO A 134 -1.80 -5.01 -10.30
CA PRO A 134 -2.11 -4.66 -11.67
C PRO A 134 -1.66 -5.73 -12.68
N ASP A 135 -2.34 -5.82 -13.80
CA ASP A 135 -1.92 -6.69 -14.91
C ASP A 135 -0.51 -6.30 -15.38
N GLY A 136 0.27 -7.29 -15.79
CA GLY A 136 1.64 -7.10 -16.27
C GLY A 136 2.72 -7.07 -15.19
N ILE A 137 2.37 -6.99 -13.92
CA ILE A 137 3.35 -7.06 -12.83
C ILE A 137 3.72 -8.52 -12.53
N HIS A 138 5.02 -8.79 -12.49
CA HIS A 138 5.57 -10.11 -12.18
C HIS A 138 5.49 -10.43 -10.68
N ALA A 139 4.40 -11.07 -10.26
CA ALA A 139 4.13 -11.42 -8.85
C ALA A 139 5.29 -12.18 -8.20
N ASP A 140 5.89 -13.16 -8.89
CA ASP A 140 6.99 -13.97 -8.35
C ASP A 140 8.23 -13.12 -8.04
N ARG A 141 8.52 -12.12 -8.85
CA ARG A 141 9.62 -11.20 -8.61
C ARG A 141 9.38 -10.37 -7.35
N LEU A 142 8.19 -9.79 -7.20
CA LEU A 142 7.81 -9.03 -6.00
C LEU A 142 7.87 -9.90 -4.74
N ILE A 143 7.33 -11.12 -4.80
CA ILE A 143 7.36 -12.08 -3.68
C ILE A 143 8.79 -12.37 -3.26
N GLY A 144 9.69 -12.61 -4.23
CA GLY A 144 11.09 -12.87 -3.96
C GLY A 144 11.78 -11.68 -3.28
N GLN A 145 11.55 -10.47 -3.76
CA GLN A 145 12.12 -9.24 -3.19
C GLN A 145 11.59 -8.97 -1.79
N ILE A 146 10.27 -9.00 -1.58
CA ILE A 146 9.65 -8.76 -0.28
C ILE A 146 10.07 -9.84 0.72
N GLY A 147 10.04 -11.11 0.31
CA GLY A 147 10.42 -12.24 1.15
C GLY A 147 11.87 -12.16 1.62
N GLY A 148 12.80 -11.80 0.72
CA GLY A 148 14.20 -11.57 1.08
C GLY A 148 14.38 -10.45 2.09
N ILE A 149 13.67 -9.32 1.92
CA ILE A 149 13.72 -8.21 2.85
C ILE A 149 13.07 -8.57 4.19
N TYR A 150 11.95 -9.31 4.19
CA TYR A 150 11.31 -9.80 5.42
C TYR A 150 12.26 -10.72 6.20
N LEU A 151 12.91 -11.67 5.51
CA LEU A 151 13.90 -12.53 6.12
C LEU A 151 15.03 -11.73 6.78
N CYS A 152 15.58 -10.74 6.08
CA CYS A 152 16.61 -9.87 6.67
C CYS A 152 16.11 -9.14 7.93
N ARG A 153 14.88 -8.61 7.88
CA ARG A 153 14.28 -7.91 9.03
C ARG A 153 14.03 -8.86 10.20
N ASP A 154 13.57 -10.08 9.91
CA ASP A 154 13.35 -11.11 10.94
C ASP A 154 14.67 -11.50 11.62
N LEU A 155 15.73 -11.72 10.84
CA LEU A 155 17.06 -12.05 11.37
C LEU A 155 17.63 -10.93 12.26
N ILE A 156 17.44 -9.65 11.88
CA ILE A 156 17.88 -8.50 12.69
C ILE A 156 17.08 -8.37 13.99
N ASN A 157 15.78 -8.72 13.94
CA ASN A 157 14.88 -8.59 15.10
C ASN A 157 14.94 -9.77 16.07
N GLN A 158 15.62 -10.87 15.70
CA GLN A 158 15.79 -12.01 16.59
C GLN A 158 16.87 -11.76 17.65
N PRO A 159 16.64 -12.20 18.90
CA PRO A 159 17.66 -12.14 19.96
C PRO A 159 18.88 -13.00 19.62
N PRO A 160 20.10 -12.62 20.05
CA PRO A 160 21.34 -13.32 19.72
C PRO A 160 21.36 -14.81 20.12
N ASN A 161 20.65 -15.17 21.21
CA ASN A 161 20.53 -16.56 21.66
C ASN A 161 19.69 -17.46 20.73
N HIS A 162 18.88 -16.87 19.85
CA HIS A 162 18.13 -17.59 18.81
C HIS A 162 18.86 -17.58 17.46
N MET A 163 19.84 -16.68 17.29
CA MET A 163 20.63 -16.53 16.07
C MET A 163 21.97 -17.26 16.20
N THR A 164 21.91 -18.59 16.38
CA THR A 164 23.12 -19.43 16.43
C THR A 164 23.50 -19.86 15.00
N PRO A 165 24.77 -20.27 14.75
CA PRO A 165 25.17 -20.84 13.45
C PRO A 165 24.30 -22.00 12.99
N ALA A 166 23.79 -22.81 13.93
CA ALA A 166 22.88 -23.93 13.64
C ALA A 166 21.47 -23.45 13.24
N ALA A 167 21.04 -22.27 13.64
CA ALA A 167 19.73 -21.72 13.27
C ALA A 167 19.72 -21.11 11.86
N LEU A 168 20.91 -20.88 11.27
CA LEU A 168 21.09 -20.35 9.91
C LEU A 168 21.26 -21.46 8.83
N GLN A 169 21.30 -22.72 9.23
CA GLN A 169 21.37 -23.89 8.34
C GLN A 169 19.98 -24.40 8.00
#